data_aad37d2a93cf58a23555a59feb594648
#
_entry.id   aad37d2a93cf58a23555a59feb594648
#
_cell.length_a   1.000
_cell.length_b   1.000
_cell.length_c   1.000
_cell.angle_alpha   90.00
_cell.angle_beta   90.00
_cell.angle_gamma   90.00
#
_symmetry.space_group_name_H-M   'P 1'
#
loop_
_entity.id
_entity.type
_entity.pdbx_description
1 polymer ?
#
loop_
_entity_poly.entity_id
_entity_poly.type
_entity_poly.pdbx_seq_one_letter_code
_entity_poly.pdbx_strand_id
1 'polypeptide(L)'
;MKIYPAIDIYENKVVRLYQGDFGKSTTISDDPLRVAKALAEAGSRYIHIVDLEGAKKGKPVNVHVIPKMKDLFQCLHYGGGLRSPADVKMALSMGADKVMIASLIWDEGPEKALTAFKSRIIPALDVKKGFIALSGWLKTAPIRPDEAILHLKTLGYETVLVTAVERDGTKRGPDLELYEKLLKLAPEMNIIAAGGIGTAKDVWALAKLNIFGAVIGKALYDGSINLKTLLEEAANA
;
A
#
# COMPACT_ATOMS: atom_id res chain seq x y z
N MET A 1 -0.31 16.25 -2.05
CA MET A 1 -0.57 14.79 -1.87
C MET A 1 0.67 13.99 -2.21
N LYS A 2 1.02 12.92 -1.47
CA LYS A 2 2.19 12.05 -1.75
C LYS A 2 1.84 11.01 -2.81
N ILE A 3 2.76 10.72 -3.72
CA ILE A 3 2.61 9.66 -4.73
C ILE A 3 3.53 8.50 -4.36
N TYR A 4 2.98 7.29 -4.26
CA TYR A 4 3.66 6.06 -3.93
C TYR A 4 3.60 5.10 -5.13
N PRO A 5 4.60 5.08 -6.02
CA PRO A 5 4.72 4.03 -7.01
C PRO A 5 4.81 2.67 -6.33
N ALA A 6 4.05 1.69 -6.81
CA ALA A 6 4.01 0.37 -6.21
C ALA A 6 4.80 -0.66 -7.01
N ILE A 7 5.58 -1.47 -6.30
CA ILE A 7 6.25 -2.67 -6.82
C ILE A 7 5.69 -3.87 -6.08
N ASP A 8 5.02 -4.77 -6.81
CA ASP A 8 4.55 -6.05 -6.30
C ASP A 8 5.60 -7.12 -6.63
N ILE A 9 6.08 -7.85 -5.62
CA ILE A 9 7.15 -8.85 -5.79
C ILE A 9 6.58 -10.25 -5.58
N TYR A 10 6.79 -11.12 -6.58
CA TYR A 10 6.47 -12.53 -6.54
C TYR A 10 7.57 -13.32 -7.27
N GLU A 11 8.12 -14.34 -6.63
CA GLU A 11 9.24 -15.15 -7.18
C GLU A 11 10.43 -14.30 -7.65
N ASN A 12 10.83 -13.31 -6.83
CA ASN A 12 11.89 -12.33 -7.14
C ASN A 12 11.66 -11.47 -8.39
N LYS A 13 10.44 -11.42 -8.94
CA LYS A 13 10.05 -10.62 -10.10
C LYS A 13 9.08 -9.53 -9.70
N VAL A 14 9.07 -8.44 -10.47
CA VAL A 14 7.98 -7.46 -10.40
C VAL A 14 6.82 -7.99 -11.24
N VAL A 15 5.67 -8.13 -10.58
CA VAL A 15 4.46 -8.65 -11.23
C VAL A 15 3.28 -7.70 -11.01
N ARG A 16 2.21 -7.94 -11.75
CA ARG A 16 0.90 -7.33 -11.51
C ARG A 16 -0.18 -8.39 -11.51
N LEU A 17 -1.01 -8.35 -10.47
CA LEU A 17 -2.19 -9.17 -10.38
C LEU A 17 -3.42 -8.38 -10.86
N TYR A 18 -4.42 -9.08 -11.36
CA TYR A 18 -5.74 -8.51 -11.59
C TYR A 18 -6.65 -8.89 -10.43
N GLN A 19 -7.07 -7.88 -9.64
CA GLN A 19 -7.91 -8.07 -8.42
C GLN A 19 -7.35 -9.13 -7.45
N GLY A 20 -6.02 -9.20 -7.31
CA GLY A 20 -5.35 -10.16 -6.42
C GLY A 20 -5.30 -11.61 -6.91
N ASP A 21 -5.75 -11.88 -8.13
CA ASP A 21 -5.76 -13.23 -8.70
C ASP A 21 -4.36 -13.63 -9.21
N PHE A 22 -3.71 -14.55 -8.52
CA PHE A 22 -2.39 -15.08 -8.92
C PHE A 22 -2.41 -15.81 -10.26
N GLY A 23 -3.56 -16.37 -10.68
CA GLY A 23 -3.74 -16.99 -11.99
C GLY A 23 -3.77 -15.98 -13.15
N LYS A 24 -3.94 -14.69 -12.83
CA LYS A 24 -3.96 -13.56 -13.77
C LYS A 24 -2.80 -12.60 -13.50
N SER A 25 -1.62 -13.14 -13.26
CA SER A 25 -0.42 -12.36 -13.06
C SER A 25 0.26 -12.02 -14.39
N THR A 26 0.82 -10.82 -14.48
CA THR A 26 1.67 -10.39 -15.60
C THR A 26 3.03 -10.00 -15.04
N THR A 27 4.10 -10.56 -15.55
CA THR A 27 5.46 -10.16 -15.20
C THR A 27 5.79 -8.84 -15.90
N ILE A 28 6.25 -7.87 -15.12
CA ILE A 28 6.69 -6.55 -15.58
C ILE A 28 8.21 -6.54 -15.77
N SER A 29 8.94 -7.15 -14.84
CA SER A 29 10.40 -7.21 -14.86
C SER A 29 10.91 -8.38 -14.02
N ASP A 30 12.01 -8.98 -14.47
CA ASP A 30 12.74 -10.00 -13.71
C ASP A 30 13.71 -9.38 -12.68
N ASP A 31 13.87 -8.05 -12.66
CA ASP A 31 14.77 -7.31 -11.76
C ASP A 31 14.02 -6.20 -11.02
N PRO A 32 13.59 -6.44 -9.77
CA PRO A 32 12.94 -5.43 -8.93
C PRO A 32 13.81 -4.20 -8.65
N LEU A 33 15.15 -4.37 -8.55
CA LEU A 33 16.05 -3.25 -8.29
C LEU A 33 16.13 -2.31 -9.51
N ARG A 34 16.14 -2.86 -10.73
CA ARG A 34 16.11 -2.06 -11.96
C ARG A 34 14.82 -1.21 -12.02
N VAL A 35 13.68 -1.80 -11.66
CA VAL A 35 12.41 -1.06 -11.62
C VAL A 35 12.47 0.05 -10.57
N ALA A 36 12.95 -0.25 -9.36
CA ALA A 36 13.09 0.75 -8.30
C ALA A 36 13.98 1.92 -8.72
N LYS A 37 15.13 1.66 -9.36
CA LYS A 37 16.01 2.70 -9.91
C LYS A 37 15.30 3.59 -10.93
N ALA A 38 14.58 2.99 -11.88
CA ALA A 38 13.82 3.75 -12.89
C ALA A 38 12.75 4.66 -12.26
N LEU A 39 12.07 4.19 -11.20
CA LEU A 39 11.12 5.01 -10.45
C LEU A 39 11.80 6.17 -9.70
N ALA A 40 12.96 5.93 -9.10
CA ALA A 40 13.75 6.97 -8.44
C ALA A 40 14.29 8.01 -9.45
N GLU A 41 14.79 7.56 -10.61
CA GLU A 41 15.26 8.42 -11.73
C GLU A 41 14.12 9.27 -12.32
N ALA A 42 12.88 8.75 -12.29
CA ALA A 42 11.69 9.53 -12.65
C ALA A 42 11.32 10.60 -11.60
N GLY A 43 12.04 10.70 -10.49
CA GLY A 43 11.87 11.69 -9.44
C GLY A 43 11.04 11.24 -8.25
N SER A 44 10.68 9.94 -8.15
CA SER A 44 9.92 9.46 -7.00
C SER A 44 10.73 9.52 -5.72
N ARG A 45 10.15 10.14 -4.69
CA ARG A 45 10.72 10.20 -3.32
C ARG A 45 10.20 9.08 -2.42
N TYR A 46 9.16 8.39 -2.84
CA TYR A 46 8.44 7.37 -2.09
C TYR A 46 8.34 6.09 -2.91
N ILE A 47 8.31 4.93 -2.23
CA ILE A 47 8.04 3.65 -2.87
C ILE A 47 7.17 2.78 -1.96
N HIS A 48 6.30 1.99 -2.57
CA HIS A 48 5.41 1.05 -1.91
C HIS A 48 5.69 -0.36 -2.43
N ILE A 49 6.27 -1.21 -1.57
CA ILE A 49 6.66 -2.57 -1.93
C ILE A 49 5.69 -3.56 -1.28
N VAL A 50 5.10 -4.41 -2.10
CA VAL A 50 4.23 -5.51 -1.65
C VAL A 50 4.91 -6.84 -1.94
N ASP A 51 5.23 -7.58 -0.88
CA ASP A 51 5.68 -8.97 -0.94
C ASP A 51 4.46 -9.89 -1.11
N LEU A 52 4.04 -10.08 -2.36
CA LEU A 52 2.89 -10.93 -2.70
C LEU A 52 3.14 -12.40 -2.32
N GLU A 53 4.38 -12.84 -2.46
CA GLU A 53 4.76 -14.18 -2.07
C GLU A 53 4.69 -14.35 -0.55
N GLY A 54 5.16 -13.35 0.19
CA GLY A 54 5.01 -13.27 1.64
C GLY A 54 3.55 -13.24 2.07
N ALA A 55 2.71 -12.44 1.42
CA ALA A 55 1.27 -12.39 1.69
C ALA A 55 0.60 -13.76 1.53
N LYS A 56 0.98 -14.50 0.47
CA LYS A 56 0.49 -15.86 0.18
C LYS A 56 0.99 -16.91 1.18
N LYS A 57 2.29 -16.84 1.55
CA LYS A 57 2.93 -17.79 2.46
C LYS A 57 2.71 -17.48 3.95
N GLY A 58 2.19 -16.30 4.28
CA GLY A 58 1.98 -15.86 5.65
C GLY A 58 3.27 -15.57 6.43
N LYS A 59 4.37 -15.28 5.74
CA LYS A 59 5.66 -14.84 6.30
C LYS A 59 6.44 -14.04 5.26
N PRO A 60 7.28 -13.06 5.65
CA PRO A 60 8.11 -12.30 4.71
C PRO A 60 9.03 -13.21 3.91
N VAL A 61 9.05 -13.06 2.59
CA VAL A 61 9.92 -13.83 1.68
C VAL A 61 10.91 -12.91 0.99
N ASN A 62 10.44 -11.79 0.46
CA ASN A 62 11.24 -10.87 -0.35
C ASN A 62 11.80 -9.68 0.46
N VAL A 63 11.90 -9.79 1.79
CA VAL A 63 12.41 -8.73 2.67
C VAL A 63 13.86 -8.31 2.33
N HIS A 64 14.63 -9.19 1.69
CA HIS A 64 16.02 -8.96 1.26
C HIS A 64 16.18 -7.87 0.18
N VAL A 65 15.08 -7.44 -0.44
CA VAL A 65 15.11 -6.33 -1.43
C VAL A 65 15.22 -4.97 -0.74
N ILE A 66 14.75 -4.85 0.52
CA ILE A 66 14.72 -3.58 1.25
C ILE A 66 16.10 -2.90 1.31
N PRO A 67 17.18 -3.57 1.80
CA PRO A 67 18.49 -2.91 1.91
C PRO A 67 19.10 -2.52 0.55
N LYS A 68 18.62 -3.12 -0.54
CA LYS A 68 19.07 -2.77 -1.89
C LYS A 68 18.39 -1.52 -2.45
N MET A 69 17.23 -1.15 -1.90
CA MET A 69 16.35 -0.08 -2.42
C MET A 69 16.22 1.11 -1.48
N LYS A 70 16.47 0.95 -0.16
CA LYS A 70 16.18 1.97 0.85
C LYS A 70 16.84 3.33 0.55
N ASP A 71 18.07 3.33 0.03
CA ASP A 71 18.82 4.55 -0.20
C ASP A 71 18.40 5.29 -1.50
N LEU A 72 17.53 4.68 -2.30
CA LEU A 72 16.96 5.29 -3.49
C LEU A 72 15.78 6.22 -3.17
N PHE A 73 15.18 6.10 -2.00
CA PHE A 73 13.93 6.78 -1.65
C PHE A 73 14.01 7.43 -0.27
N GLN A 74 13.24 8.50 -0.07
CA GLN A 74 13.11 9.15 1.24
C GLN A 74 12.24 8.34 2.19
N CYS A 75 11.30 7.57 1.66
CA CYS A 75 10.44 6.70 2.45
C CYS A 75 10.08 5.44 1.66
N LEU A 76 10.49 4.31 2.20
CA LEU A 76 10.23 2.99 1.68
C LEU A 76 9.16 2.30 2.53
N HIS A 77 8.02 2.01 1.92
CA HIS A 77 6.97 1.18 2.49
C HIS A 77 7.18 -0.28 2.12
N TYR A 78 7.04 -1.19 3.09
CA TYR A 78 7.09 -2.64 2.85
C TYR A 78 5.93 -3.35 3.54
N GLY A 79 5.25 -4.23 2.82
CA GLY A 79 4.17 -5.07 3.34
C GLY A 79 4.07 -6.40 2.63
N GLY A 80 3.29 -7.31 3.21
CA GLY A 80 3.12 -8.67 2.72
C GLY A 80 3.78 -9.71 3.63
N GLY A 81 2.95 -10.57 4.20
CA GLY A 81 3.40 -11.67 5.05
C GLY A 81 3.80 -11.32 6.48
N LEU A 82 3.72 -10.06 6.91
CA LEU A 82 4.01 -9.65 8.29
C LEU A 82 2.91 -10.17 9.22
N ARG A 83 3.17 -11.26 9.94
CA ARG A 83 2.20 -11.96 10.78
C ARG A 83 2.56 -11.95 12.27
N SER A 84 3.73 -11.42 12.61
CA SER A 84 4.18 -11.33 14.00
C SER A 84 4.92 -10.00 14.25
N PRO A 85 5.03 -9.56 15.52
CA PRO A 85 5.89 -8.43 15.88
C PRO A 85 7.36 -8.64 15.49
N ALA A 86 7.82 -9.89 15.44
CA ALA A 86 9.17 -10.24 15.00
C ALA A 86 9.36 -9.95 13.50
N ASP A 87 8.36 -10.24 12.66
CA ASP A 87 8.39 -9.90 11.22
C ASP A 87 8.42 -8.39 11.01
N VAL A 88 7.63 -7.65 11.78
CA VAL A 88 7.63 -6.17 11.78
C VAL A 88 9.02 -5.65 12.13
N LYS A 89 9.59 -6.11 13.26
CA LYS A 89 10.94 -5.73 13.69
C LYS A 89 11.99 -6.05 12.62
N MET A 90 11.92 -7.22 12.00
CA MET A 90 12.84 -7.65 10.95
C MET A 90 12.77 -6.69 9.75
N ALA A 91 11.59 -6.43 9.18
CA ALA A 91 11.45 -5.54 8.03
C ALA A 91 11.97 -4.13 8.32
N LEU A 92 11.67 -3.60 9.52
CA LEU A 92 12.18 -2.31 9.99
C LEU A 92 13.71 -2.30 10.16
N SER A 93 14.30 -3.39 10.67
CA SER A 93 15.77 -3.51 10.83
C SER A 93 16.49 -3.64 9.49
N MET A 94 15.83 -4.18 8.46
CA MET A 94 16.35 -4.25 7.10
C MET A 94 16.32 -2.89 6.37
N GLY A 95 15.69 -1.88 6.96
CA GLY A 95 15.69 -0.51 6.44
C GLY A 95 14.35 -0.03 5.86
N ALA A 96 13.24 -0.76 6.03
CA ALA A 96 11.93 -0.20 5.72
C ALA A 96 11.64 1.00 6.63
N ASP A 97 11.18 2.11 6.08
CA ASP A 97 10.78 3.29 6.88
C ASP A 97 9.43 3.06 7.53
N LYS A 98 8.51 2.47 6.78
CA LYS A 98 7.17 2.10 7.24
C LYS A 98 6.86 0.67 6.81
N VAL A 99 6.07 -0.03 7.63
CA VAL A 99 5.57 -1.37 7.31
C VAL A 99 4.04 -1.37 7.27
N MET A 100 3.48 -2.06 6.28
CA MET A 100 2.04 -2.24 6.17
C MET A 100 1.62 -3.56 6.79
N ILE A 101 0.68 -3.52 7.72
CA ILE A 101 0.09 -4.71 8.33
C ILE A 101 -1.42 -4.69 8.15
N ALA A 102 -1.96 -5.78 7.63
CA ALA A 102 -3.40 -5.99 7.46
C ALA A 102 -3.95 -6.90 8.56
N SER A 103 -3.71 -8.21 8.47
CA SER A 103 -4.32 -9.19 9.37
C SER A 103 -3.84 -9.08 10.81
N LEU A 104 -2.54 -8.85 11.03
CA LEU A 104 -1.93 -8.80 12.36
C LEU A 104 -2.54 -7.74 13.28
N ILE A 105 -3.09 -6.66 12.70
CA ILE A 105 -3.70 -5.56 13.50
C ILE A 105 -5.01 -5.99 14.17
N TRP A 106 -5.65 -7.07 13.66
CA TRP A 106 -6.92 -7.58 14.17
C TRP A 106 -6.75 -8.82 15.06
N ASP A 107 -5.52 -9.29 15.23
CA ASP A 107 -5.23 -10.43 16.10
C ASP A 107 -5.19 -9.98 17.57
N GLU A 108 -5.71 -10.80 18.48
CA GLU A 108 -5.60 -10.55 19.91
C GLU A 108 -4.15 -10.77 20.40
N GLY A 109 -3.64 -9.84 21.19
CA GLY A 109 -2.37 -10.00 21.90
C GLY A 109 -1.13 -9.29 21.33
N PRO A 110 -0.94 -9.11 20.01
CA PRO A 110 0.27 -8.45 19.51
C PRO A 110 0.33 -6.94 19.74
N GLU A 111 -0.78 -6.31 20.13
CA GLU A 111 -0.91 -4.84 20.26
C GLU A 111 0.19 -4.21 21.14
N LYS A 112 0.46 -4.79 22.32
CA LYS A 112 1.52 -4.30 23.24
C LYS A 112 2.90 -4.37 22.59
N ALA A 113 3.19 -5.45 21.86
CA ALA A 113 4.47 -5.63 21.19
C ALA A 113 4.64 -4.70 19.98
N LEU A 114 3.53 -4.31 19.34
CA LEU A 114 3.52 -3.37 18.21
C LEU A 114 3.62 -1.91 18.65
N THR A 115 3.30 -1.59 19.91
CA THR A 115 3.33 -0.21 20.43
C THR A 115 4.67 0.48 20.21
N ALA A 116 5.79 -0.24 20.39
CA ALA A 116 7.14 0.30 20.17
C ALA A 116 7.41 0.71 18.70
N PHE A 117 6.63 0.19 17.76
CA PHE A 117 6.78 0.45 16.32
C PHE A 117 5.63 1.25 15.74
N LYS A 118 4.64 1.67 16.55
CA LYS A 118 3.39 2.28 16.10
C LYS A 118 3.58 3.38 15.07
N SER A 119 4.50 4.32 15.31
CA SER A 119 4.79 5.42 14.38
C SER A 119 5.36 4.97 13.03
N ARG A 120 5.85 3.73 12.94
CA ARG A 120 6.38 3.12 11.71
C ARG A 120 5.44 2.09 11.09
N ILE A 121 4.28 1.85 11.68
CA ILE A 121 3.26 0.95 11.18
C ILE A 121 2.17 1.74 10.44
N ILE A 122 1.78 1.26 9.28
CA ILE A 122 0.61 1.70 8.53
C ILE A 122 -0.36 0.52 8.49
N PRO A 123 -1.46 0.55 9.28
CA PRO A 123 -2.53 -0.42 9.12
C PRO A 123 -3.09 -0.38 7.70
N ALA A 124 -3.33 -1.55 7.11
CA ALA A 124 -3.94 -1.68 5.80
C ALA A 124 -5.38 -2.18 5.93
N LEU A 125 -6.32 -1.37 5.46
CA LEU A 125 -7.73 -1.67 5.33
C LEU A 125 -8.03 -2.03 3.88
N ASP A 126 -7.98 -3.31 3.58
CA ASP A 126 -8.35 -3.82 2.26
C ASP A 126 -9.87 -4.04 2.24
N VAL A 127 -10.60 -3.18 1.54
CA VAL A 127 -12.06 -3.18 1.51
C VAL A 127 -12.55 -4.01 0.34
N LYS A 128 -13.30 -5.08 0.65
CA LYS A 128 -13.90 -6.00 -0.34
C LYS A 128 -15.36 -6.24 0.01
N LYS A 129 -16.26 -5.90 -0.92
CA LYS A 129 -17.72 -6.03 -0.73
C LYS A 129 -18.25 -5.39 0.56
N GLY A 130 -17.67 -4.24 0.94
CA GLY A 130 -18.08 -3.49 2.13
C GLY A 130 -17.53 -4.01 3.47
N PHE A 131 -16.61 -4.97 3.45
CA PHE A 131 -15.97 -5.55 4.64
C PHE A 131 -14.44 -5.56 4.51
N ILE A 132 -13.75 -5.72 5.63
CA ILE A 132 -12.28 -5.82 5.65
C ILE A 132 -11.82 -7.20 5.18
N ALA A 133 -10.99 -7.22 4.15
CA ALA A 133 -10.33 -8.43 3.65
C ALA A 133 -9.02 -8.68 4.39
N LEU A 134 -8.75 -9.94 4.67
CA LEU A 134 -7.58 -10.42 5.40
C LEU A 134 -6.84 -11.51 4.60
N SER A 135 -5.63 -11.86 5.05
CA SER A 135 -4.85 -12.99 4.53
C SER A 135 -4.63 -12.92 3.01
N GLY A 136 -4.23 -11.74 2.49
CA GLY A 136 -4.05 -11.54 1.05
C GLY A 136 -5.38 -11.64 0.28
N TRP A 137 -6.45 -11.09 0.87
CA TRP A 137 -7.82 -11.02 0.33
C TRP A 137 -8.55 -12.37 0.20
N LEU A 138 -8.01 -13.42 0.82
CA LEU A 138 -8.59 -14.78 0.82
C LEU A 138 -9.72 -14.94 1.84
N LYS A 139 -9.71 -14.13 2.89
CA LYS A 139 -10.73 -14.14 3.96
C LYS A 139 -11.34 -12.76 4.08
N THR A 140 -12.57 -12.68 4.58
CA THR A 140 -13.25 -11.43 4.91
C THR A 140 -13.63 -11.46 6.39
N ALA A 141 -13.23 -10.42 7.13
CA ALA A 141 -13.68 -10.24 8.51
C ALA A 141 -15.07 -9.57 8.52
N PRO A 142 -15.92 -9.83 9.52
CA PRO A 142 -17.21 -9.17 9.66
C PRO A 142 -17.05 -7.74 10.25
N ILE A 143 -16.05 -6.99 9.76
CA ILE A 143 -15.71 -5.64 10.20
C ILE A 143 -15.95 -4.70 9.02
N ARG A 144 -16.70 -3.63 9.24
CA ARG A 144 -16.93 -2.60 8.22
C ARG A 144 -15.80 -1.58 8.21
N PRO A 145 -15.53 -0.92 7.06
CA PRO A 145 -14.46 0.09 6.98
C PRO A 145 -14.62 1.26 7.95
N ASP A 146 -15.87 1.68 8.23
CA ASP A 146 -16.20 2.72 9.20
C ASP A 146 -15.84 2.32 10.64
N GLU A 147 -16.17 1.11 11.05
CA GLU A 147 -15.79 0.56 12.36
C GLU A 147 -14.26 0.41 12.45
N ALA A 148 -13.64 -0.09 11.38
CA ALA A 148 -12.21 -0.31 11.31
C ALA A 148 -11.40 0.99 11.50
N ILE A 149 -11.75 2.08 10.77
CA ILE A 149 -11.01 3.33 10.86
C ILE A 149 -11.15 3.98 12.24
N LEU A 150 -12.34 3.91 12.84
CA LEU A 150 -12.57 4.43 14.20
C LEU A 150 -11.79 3.62 15.25
N HIS A 151 -11.73 2.30 15.09
CA HIS A 151 -10.90 1.46 15.95
C HIS A 151 -9.42 1.82 15.84
N LEU A 152 -8.87 1.95 14.63
CA LEU A 152 -7.48 2.35 14.43
C LEU A 152 -7.16 3.73 15.02
N LYS A 153 -8.11 4.67 14.93
CA LYS A 153 -8.03 5.97 15.58
C LYS A 153 -7.93 5.81 17.10
N THR A 154 -8.77 4.99 17.72
CA THR A 154 -8.70 4.77 19.21
C THR A 154 -7.38 4.13 19.62
N LEU A 155 -6.79 3.28 18.75
CA LEU A 155 -5.45 2.73 18.96
C LEU A 155 -4.33 3.74 18.74
N GLY A 156 -4.64 4.98 18.28
CA GLY A 156 -3.69 6.07 18.08
C GLY A 156 -2.79 5.89 16.84
N TYR A 157 -3.28 5.25 15.79
CA TYR A 157 -2.63 5.28 14.49
C TYR A 157 -2.96 6.59 13.77
N GLU A 158 -1.94 7.21 13.15
CA GLU A 158 -2.09 8.49 12.44
C GLU A 158 -2.31 8.31 10.93
N THR A 159 -1.84 7.19 10.38
CA THR A 159 -1.87 6.92 8.93
C THR A 159 -2.45 5.55 8.68
N VAL A 160 -3.30 5.43 7.67
CA VAL A 160 -3.91 4.18 7.23
C VAL A 160 -3.83 4.06 5.71
N LEU A 161 -3.52 2.86 5.22
CA LEU A 161 -3.66 2.51 3.80
C LEU A 161 -5.07 1.92 3.60
N VAL A 162 -5.81 2.45 2.64
CA VAL A 162 -7.15 1.94 2.30
C VAL A 162 -7.15 1.49 0.85
N THR A 163 -7.35 0.19 0.62
CA THR A 163 -7.40 -0.41 -0.71
C THR A 163 -8.84 -0.77 -1.10
N ALA A 164 -9.35 -0.17 -2.18
CA ALA A 164 -10.60 -0.61 -2.80
C ALA A 164 -10.31 -1.85 -3.67
N VAL A 165 -10.41 -3.06 -3.06
CA VAL A 165 -9.98 -4.33 -3.67
C VAL A 165 -10.67 -4.62 -5.01
N GLU A 166 -11.97 -4.33 -5.11
CA GLU A 166 -12.74 -4.57 -6.34
C GLU A 166 -12.35 -3.64 -7.50
N ARG A 167 -11.66 -2.55 -7.19
CA ARG A 167 -11.12 -1.61 -8.19
C ARG A 167 -9.65 -1.88 -8.51
N ASP A 168 -8.94 -2.65 -7.65
CA ASP A 168 -7.51 -2.87 -7.83
C ASP A 168 -7.18 -3.57 -9.14
N GLY A 169 -6.17 -3.04 -9.85
CA GLY A 169 -5.76 -3.52 -11.17
C GLY A 169 -6.76 -3.24 -12.31
N THR A 170 -7.93 -2.63 -12.06
CA THR A 170 -8.98 -2.40 -13.08
C THR A 170 -8.83 -1.09 -13.84
N LYS A 171 -8.20 -0.07 -13.27
CA LYS A 171 -8.13 1.32 -13.78
C LYS A 171 -9.52 1.96 -13.99
N ARG A 172 -10.53 1.60 -13.20
CA ARG A 172 -11.89 2.16 -13.28
C ARG A 172 -12.08 3.40 -12.40
N GLY A 173 -11.00 4.00 -11.95
CA GLY A 173 -10.98 5.10 -10.99
C GLY A 173 -11.02 4.62 -9.54
N PRO A 174 -10.53 5.45 -8.60
CA PRO A 174 -10.56 5.20 -7.17
C PRO A 174 -11.99 5.21 -6.62
N ASP A 175 -12.19 4.65 -5.43
CA ASP A 175 -13.48 4.67 -4.74
C ASP A 175 -13.63 5.95 -3.91
N LEU A 176 -13.98 7.06 -4.60
CA LEU A 176 -14.07 8.38 -3.97
C LEU A 176 -15.10 8.42 -2.83
N GLU A 177 -16.23 7.69 -2.96
CA GLU A 177 -17.28 7.64 -1.93
C GLU A 177 -16.76 6.98 -0.65
N LEU A 178 -16.00 5.89 -0.78
CA LEU A 178 -15.36 5.23 0.34
C LEU A 178 -14.42 6.19 1.07
N TYR A 179 -13.52 6.84 0.34
CA TYR A 179 -12.54 7.75 0.95
C TYR A 179 -13.20 8.97 1.58
N GLU A 180 -14.19 9.58 0.93
CA GLU A 180 -14.94 10.71 1.47
C GLU A 180 -15.65 10.33 2.77
N LYS A 181 -16.28 9.15 2.81
CA LYS A 181 -16.93 8.63 4.02
C LYS A 181 -15.93 8.47 5.16
N LEU A 182 -14.76 7.86 4.90
CA LEU A 182 -13.76 7.62 5.93
C LEU A 182 -13.11 8.91 6.44
N LEU A 183 -12.86 9.88 5.55
CA LEU A 183 -12.35 11.21 5.92
C LEU A 183 -13.34 11.99 6.81
N LYS A 184 -14.66 11.86 6.56
CA LYS A 184 -15.67 12.47 7.44
C LYS A 184 -15.69 11.87 8.85
N LEU A 185 -15.40 10.57 8.97
CA LEU A 185 -15.39 9.86 10.26
C LEU A 185 -14.10 10.07 11.05
N ALA A 186 -12.98 10.22 10.37
CA ALA A 186 -11.66 10.37 10.97
C ALA A 186 -10.83 11.44 10.21
N PRO A 187 -11.23 12.73 10.30
CA PRO A 187 -10.62 13.80 9.49
C PRO A 187 -9.16 14.07 9.85
N GLU A 188 -8.71 13.66 11.03
CA GLU A 188 -7.33 13.77 11.49
C GLU A 188 -6.41 12.65 10.99
N MET A 189 -6.98 11.56 10.44
CA MET A 189 -6.18 10.45 9.94
C MET A 189 -5.68 10.69 8.51
N ASN A 190 -4.42 10.40 8.30
CA ASN A 190 -3.80 10.41 6.99
C ASN A 190 -4.23 9.17 6.19
N ILE A 191 -5.09 9.31 5.21
CA ILE A 191 -5.51 8.20 4.35
C ILE A 191 -4.59 8.13 3.13
N ILE A 192 -4.00 6.95 2.90
CA ILE A 192 -3.32 6.60 1.64
C ILE A 192 -4.30 5.75 0.84
N ALA A 193 -4.69 6.23 -0.33
CA ALA A 193 -5.64 5.55 -1.22
C ALA A 193 -4.94 4.57 -2.15
N ALA A 194 -5.52 3.38 -2.35
CA ALA A 194 -5.05 2.39 -3.29
C ALA A 194 -6.22 1.70 -4.03
N GLY A 195 -5.95 1.22 -5.23
CA GLY A 195 -6.91 0.51 -6.06
C GLY A 195 -7.67 1.41 -7.06
N GLY A 196 -7.68 1.00 -8.32
CA GLY A 196 -8.44 1.62 -9.39
C GLY A 196 -7.82 2.83 -10.09
N ILE A 197 -6.80 3.47 -9.54
CA ILE A 197 -6.16 4.66 -10.12
C ILE A 197 -5.60 4.33 -11.50
N GLY A 198 -6.14 4.94 -12.55
CA GLY A 198 -5.81 4.67 -13.94
C GLY A 198 -5.31 5.88 -14.71
N THR A 199 -5.59 7.09 -14.25
CA THR A 199 -5.29 8.35 -14.94
C THR A 199 -4.80 9.43 -13.97
N ALA A 200 -4.13 10.47 -14.47
CA ALA A 200 -3.78 11.64 -13.67
C ALA A 200 -5.05 12.34 -13.10
N LYS A 201 -6.17 12.31 -13.83
CA LYS A 201 -7.44 12.84 -13.32
C LYS A 201 -7.92 12.17 -12.05
N ASP A 202 -7.68 10.85 -11.91
CA ASP A 202 -8.02 10.10 -10.70
C ASP A 202 -7.17 10.58 -9.51
N VAL A 203 -5.88 10.84 -9.76
CA VAL A 203 -4.96 11.37 -8.77
C VAL A 203 -5.41 12.74 -8.29
N TRP A 204 -5.80 13.62 -9.20
CA TRP A 204 -6.29 14.95 -8.85
C TRP A 204 -7.67 14.94 -8.17
N ALA A 205 -8.52 13.95 -8.48
CA ALA A 205 -9.77 13.74 -7.76
C ALA A 205 -9.52 13.37 -6.29
N LEU A 206 -8.54 12.50 -6.02
CA LEU A 206 -8.11 12.17 -4.66
C LEU A 206 -7.48 13.38 -3.95
N ALA A 207 -6.68 14.18 -4.65
CA ALA A 207 -6.09 15.40 -4.09
C ALA A 207 -7.14 16.42 -3.65
N LYS A 208 -8.22 16.59 -4.42
CA LYS A 208 -9.35 17.46 -4.07
C LYS A 208 -10.10 17.02 -2.81
N LEU A 209 -10.06 15.74 -2.47
CA LEU A 209 -10.59 15.19 -1.22
C LEU A 209 -9.62 15.34 -0.04
N ASN A 210 -8.44 15.98 -0.23
CA ASN A 210 -7.38 16.05 0.77
C ASN A 210 -6.84 14.69 1.19
N ILE A 211 -6.84 13.70 0.31
CA ILE A 211 -6.18 12.42 0.54
C ILE A 211 -4.68 12.65 0.73
N PHE A 212 -4.12 12.05 1.78
CA PHE A 212 -2.71 12.22 2.15
C PHE A 212 -1.74 11.68 1.09
N GLY A 213 -2.07 10.51 0.50
CA GLY A 213 -1.25 9.89 -0.52
C GLY A 213 -2.00 8.90 -1.39
N ALA A 214 -1.44 8.59 -2.56
CA ALA A 214 -2.01 7.65 -3.52
C ALA A 214 -0.98 6.60 -3.93
N VAL A 215 -1.34 5.32 -3.84
CA VAL A 215 -0.55 4.19 -4.34
C VAL A 215 -0.92 3.94 -5.79
N ILE A 216 0.05 4.07 -6.69
CA ILE A 216 -0.15 3.88 -8.12
C ILE A 216 0.65 2.65 -8.58
N GLY A 217 -0.06 1.69 -9.13
CA GLY A 217 0.53 0.46 -9.62
C GLY A 217 0.45 0.33 -11.12
N LYS A 218 -0.55 -0.43 -11.61
CA LYS A 218 -0.70 -0.85 -13.02
C LYS A 218 -0.56 0.28 -14.03
N ALA A 219 -1.13 1.44 -13.75
CA ALA A 219 -1.14 2.59 -14.65
C ALA A 219 0.26 3.15 -14.97
N LEU A 220 1.26 2.91 -14.11
CA LEU A 220 2.66 3.29 -14.37
C LEU A 220 3.32 2.35 -15.37
N TYR A 221 2.98 1.06 -15.31
CA TYR A 221 3.64 0.03 -16.10
C TYR A 221 3.05 -0.16 -17.49
N ASP A 222 1.79 0.20 -17.69
CA ASP A 222 1.13 0.16 -19.01
C ASP A 222 1.14 1.53 -19.72
N GLY A 223 1.84 2.52 -19.14
CA GLY A 223 2.00 3.86 -19.72
C GLY A 223 0.76 4.76 -19.62
N SER A 224 -0.29 4.35 -18.91
CA SER A 224 -1.50 5.19 -18.70
C SER A 224 -1.20 6.44 -17.88
N ILE A 225 -0.19 6.36 -16.99
CA ILE A 225 0.32 7.49 -16.21
C ILE A 225 1.83 7.58 -16.43
N ASN A 226 2.31 8.75 -16.87
CA ASN A 226 3.73 9.08 -16.86
C ASN A 226 4.09 9.61 -15.46
N LEU A 227 4.92 8.86 -14.72
CA LEU A 227 5.27 9.21 -13.33
C LEU A 227 5.98 10.56 -13.24
N LYS A 228 6.95 10.83 -14.13
CA LYS A 228 7.71 12.07 -14.11
C LYS A 228 6.80 13.29 -14.29
N THR A 229 5.95 13.27 -15.32
CA THR A 229 4.99 14.34 -15.57
C THR A 229 4.04 14.53 -14.39
N LEU A 230 3.51 13.44 -13.84
CA LEU A 230 2.61 13.50 -12.67
C LEU A 230 3.28 14.15 -11.46
N LEU A 231 4.57 13.83 -11.20
CA LEU A 231 5.31 14.39 -10.08
C LEU A 231 5.64 15.88 -10.30
N GLU A 232 5.96 16.27 -11.53
CA GLU A 232 6.18 17.68 -11.89
C GLU A 232 4.90 18.51 -11.73
N GLU A 233 3.74 18.00 -12.18
CA GLU A 233 2.44 18.62 -11.97
C GLU A 233 2.10 18.75 -10.48
N ALA A 234 2.34 17.67 -9.69
CA ALA A 234 2.08 17.65 -8.25
C ALA A 234 2.96 18.61 -7.44
N ALA A 235 4.15 18.96 -7.95
CA ALA A 235 5.04 19.94 -7.32
C ALA A 235 4.62 21.38 -7.59
N ASN A 236 3.86 21.63 -8.65
CA ASN A 236 3.40 22.94 -9.10
C ASN A 236 1.95 23.27 -8.65
N ALA A 237 1.25 22.30 -8.04
CA ALA A 237 -0.12 22.44 -7.56
C ALA A 237 -0.17 22.76 -6.05
#